data_8afb34dfa3535e96f424e63393fdd08c
#
_entry.id   8afb34dfa3535e96f424e63393fdd08c
#
_cell.length_a   1.000
_cell.length_b   1.000
_cell.length_c   1.000
_cell.angle_alpha   90.00
_cell.angle_beta   90.00
_cell.angle_gamma   90.00
#
_symmetry.space_group_name_H-M   'P 1'
#
loop_
_entity.id
_entity.type
_entity.pdbx_description
1 polymer ?
#
loop_
_entity_poly.entity_id
_entity_poly.type
_entity_poly.pdbx_seq_one_letter_code
_entity_poly.pdbx_strand_id
1 'polypeptide(L)'
;MQAIRKILLSAVTLLLFVQCRTTECSVVMEDVDINDWSEEATLSYTNKQTELNYDLSVVLHVNRRFKAKQLELQITTMTPDSLRYTEQVTLPVSFSWESPTAVTTDIELPYRQDVALRCKGEYKMVIAPQQSVVGVEAAGINFQMKR
;
A
#
# COMPACT_ATOMS: atom_id res chain seq x y z
N MET A 1 -36.46 3.17 40.81
CA MET A 1 -35.49 4.15 40.29
C MET A 1 -34.06 3.60 40.21
N GLN A 2 -33.57 2.87 41.21
CA GLN A 2 -32.21 2.32 41.17
C GLN A 2 -32.00 1.23 40.07
N ALA A 3 -33.00 0.42 39.79
CA ALA A 3 -32.94 -0.62 38.76
C ALA A 3 -32.85 -0.01 37.33
N ILE A 4 -33.63 1.02 37.03
CA ILE A 4 -33.63 1.71 35.75
C ILE A 4 -32.30 2.42 35.52
N ARG A 5 -31.70 3.00 36.57
CA ARG A 5 -30.39 3.67 36.48
C ARG A 5 -29.26 2.70 36.22
N LYS A 6 -29.31 1.49 36.78
CA LYS A 6 -28.33 0.41 36.49
C LYS A 6 -28.46 -0.13 35.06
N ILE A 7 -29.68 -0.26 34.55
CA ILE A 7 -29.95 -0.71 33.19
C ILE A 7 -29.48 0.35 32.18
N LEU A 8 -29.71 1.65 32.46
CA LEU A 8 -29.22 2.73 31.61
C LEU A 8 -27.68 2.80 31.57
N LEU A 9 -27.02 2.63 32.73
CA LEU A 9 -25.56 2.60 32.81
C LEU A 9 -24.98 1.42 32.05
N SER A 10 -25.61 0.24 32.13
CA SER A 10 -25.19 -0.96 31.39
C SER A 10 -25.36 -0.81 29.89
N ALA A 11 -26.45 -0.18 29.44
CA ALA A 11 -26.69 0.08 28.01
C ALA A 11 -25.69 1.09 27.41
N VAL A 12 -25.33 2.12 28.18
CA VAL A 12 -24.32 3.11 27.73
C VAL A 12 -22.93 2.48 27.64
N THR A 13 -22.57 1.57 28.59
CA THR A 13 -21.28 0.87 28.55
C THR A 13 -21.19 -0.07 27.33
N LEU A 14 -22.29 -0.71 26.94
CA LEU A 14 -22.34 -1.61 25.78
C LEU A 14 -22.17 -0.87 24.45
N LEU A 15 -22.61 0.39 24.36
CA LEU A 15 -22.46 1.22 23.18
C LEU A 15 -21.03 1.71 22.92
N LEU A 16 -20.17 1.68 23.94
CA LEU A 16 -18.76 2.12 23.80
C LEU A 16 -17.84 1.04 23.17
N PHE A 17 -18.31 -0.19 23.00
CA PHE A 17 -17.57 -1.25 22.32
C PHE A 17 -17.82 -1.32 20.81
N VAL A 18 -18.60 -0.39 20.25
CA VAL A 18 -18.87 -0.34 18.81
C VAL A 18 -17.79 0.47 18.12
N GLN A 19 -16.84 -0.27 17.53
CA GLN A 19 -16.16 0.08 16.30
C GLN A 19 -14.81 0.81 16.36
N CYS A 20 -13.76 0.06 16.52
CA CYS A 20 -12.62 0.26 15.63
C CYS A 20 -12.83 -0.64 14.39
N ARG A 21 -13.35 -0.09 13.29
CA ARG A 21 -13.19 -0.67 11.97
C ARG A 21 -11.75 -0.39 11.54
N THR A 22 -10.83 -1.26 11.90
CA THR A 22 -9.49 -1.22 11.34
C THR A 22 -9.59 -1.65 9.88
N THR A 23 -9.42 -0.73 8.97
CA THR A 23 -9.07 -1.05 7.59
C THR A 23 -7.69 -1.69 7.68
N GLU A 24 -7.61 -3.01 7.49
CA GLU A 24 -6.32 -3.68 7.45
C GLU A 24 -5.61 -3.25 6.17
N CYS A 25 -4.54 -2.51 6.36
CA CYS A 25 -3.64 -2.02 5.33
C CYS A 25 -2.29 -2.70 5.57
N SER A 26 -1.75 -3.31 4.55
CA SER A 26 -0.43 -3.94 4.61
C SER A 26 0.47 -3.32 3.57
N VAL A 27 1.44 -2.53 4.04
CA VAL A 27 2.47 -1.93 3.19
C VAL A 27 3.72 -2.79 3.25
N VAL A 28 4.21 -3.18 2.08
CA VAL A 28 5.50 -3.86 1.91
C VAL A 28 6.39 -2.98 1.08
N MET A 29 7.56 -2.65 1.58
CA MET A 29 8.52 -1.75 0.92
C MET A 29 9.93 -2.35 0.94
N GLU A 30 10.74 -1.94 -0.03
CA GLU A 30 12.17 -2.24 -0.14
C GLU A 30 12.94 -0.95 -0.38
N ASP A 31 14.08 -0.81 0.28
CA ASP A 31 14.99 0.32 0.08
C ASP A 31 15.62 0.25 -1.31
N VAL A 32 15.76 1.40 -1.94
CA VAL A 32 16.35 1.53 -3.28
C VAL A 32 17.45 2.59 -3.29
N ASP A 33 18.27 2.63 -4.37
CA ASP A 33 19.31 3.65 -4.45
C ASP A 33 18.68 5.05 -4.64
N ILE A 34 18.87 5.87 -3.62
CA ILE A 34 18.36 7.25 -3.55
C ILE A 34 18.87 8.16 -4.67
N ASN A 35 20.03 7.82 -5.26
CA ASN A 35 20.65 8.61 -6.31
C ASN A 35 20.22 8.16 -7.68
N ASP A 36 19.89 6.87 -7.83
CA ASP A 36 19.61 6.24 -9.11
C ASP A 36 18.77 4.98 -8.91
N TRP A 37 17.49 5.14 -8.64
CA TRP A 37 16.60 3.99 -8.64
C TRP A 37 16.36 3.53 -10.07
N SER A 38 17.07 2.53 -10.49
CA SER A 38 17.01 1.87 -11.79
C SER A 38 16.89 0.34 -11.67
N GLU A 39 17.16 -0.21 -10.48
CA GLU A 39 17.09 -1.63 -10.19
C GLU A 39 15.69 -2.08 -9.74
N GLU A 40 15.46 -3.38 -9.77
CA GLU A 40 14.21 -3.99 -9.35
C GLU A 40 14.08 -3.95 -7.83
N ALA A 41 12.91 -3.54 -7.32
CA ALA A 41 12.50 -3.74 -5.93
C ALA A 41 11.62 -4.99 -5.84
N THR A 42 12.00 -5.95 -5.00
CA THR A 42 11.29 -7.23 -4.85
C THR A 42 10.54 -7.29 -3.53
N LEU A 43 9.23 -7.42 -3.61
CA LEU A 43 8.31 -7.37 -2.48
C LEU A 43 7.64 -8.73 -2.28
N SER A 44 7.44 -9.13 -1.03
CA SER A 44 6.71 -10.35 -0.68
C SER A 44 5.49 -10.02 0.19
N TYR A 45 4.33 -10.50 -0.21
CA TYR A 45 3.08 -10.38 0.54
C TYR A 45 2.45 -11.75 0.76
N THR A 46 2.14 -12.08 2.02
CA THR A 46 1.45 -13.34 2.35
C THR A 46 -0.05 -13.13 2.43
N ASN A 47 -0.79 -13.65 1.44
CA ASN A 47 -2.24 -13.65 1.46
C ASN A 47 -2.78 -14.80 2.32
N LYS A 48 -3.57 -14.47 3.34
CA LYS A 48 -4.23 -15.42 4.25
C LYS A 48 -5.69 -15.68 3.91
N GLN A 49 -6.29 -14.80 3.11
CA GLN A 49 -7.75 -14.79 2.84
C GLN A 49 -8.00 -14.68 1.33
N THR A 50 -8.80 -15.63 0.79
CA THR A 50 -9.10 -15.69 -0.65
C THR A 50 -10.44 -15.06 -1.03
N GLU A 51 -11.23 -14.68 -0.05
CA GLU A 51 -12.59 -14.16 -0.24
C GLU A 51 -12.66 -12.63 -0.33
N LEU A 52 -11.55 -11.96 -0.03
CA LEU A 52 -11.47 -10.52 -0.01
C LEU A 52 -10.80 -9.98 -1.28
N ASN A 53 -11.24 -8.81 -1.68
CA ASN A 53 -10.59 -8.04 -2.72
C ASN A 53 -9.72 -6.94 -2.10
N TYR A 54 -8.75 -6.48 -2.87
CA TYR A 54 -7.76 -5.49 -2.44
C TYR A 54 -7.68 -4.34 -3.44
N ASP A 55 -7.52 -3.14 -2.92
CA ASP A 55 -7.01 -2.02 -3.71
C ASP A 55 -5.50 -1.96 -3.53
N LEU A 56 -4.77 -1.91 -4.63
CA LEU A 56 -3.31 -1.87 -4.66
C LEU A 56 -2.84 -0.49 -5.07
N SER A 57 -1.90 0.06 -4.31
CA SER A 57 -1.23 1.32 -4.63
C SER A 57 0.28 1.13 -4.58
N VAL A 58 0.99 1.79 -5.48
CA VAL A 58 2.45 1.92 -5.37
C VAL A 58 2.74 2.98 -4.33
N VAL A 59 3.56 2.65 -3.34
CA VAL A 59 4.01 3.58 -2.28
C VAL A 59 5.47 3.88 -2.47
N LEU A 60 5.83 5.15 -2.42
CA LEU A 60 7.23 5.59 -2.50
C LEU A 60 7.55 6.48 -1.30
N HIS A 61 8.67 6.20 -0.64
CA HIS A 61 9.29 7.15 0.28
C HIS A 61 10.27 8.02 -0.49
N VAL A 62 10.01 9.33 -0.54
CA VAL A 62 10.76 10.24 -1.41
C VAL A 62 11.32 11.43 -0.64
N ASN A 63 12.44 11.97 -1.13
CA ASN A 63 13.02 13.19 -0.61
C ASN A 63 12.88 14.38 -1.58
N ARG A 64 13.39 15.53 -1.22
CA ARG A 64 13.28 16.80 -1.97
C ARG A 64 13.90 16.76 -3.37
N ARG A 65 14.71 15.76 -3.70
CA ARG A 65 15.29 15.57 -5.03
C ARG A 65 14.30 14.94 -6.02
N PHE A 66 13.28 14.24 -5.52
CA PHE A 66 12.24 13.65 -6.36
C PHE A 66 11.41 14.73 -7.06
N LYS A 67 11.34 14.67 -8.39
CA LYS A 67 10.68 15.67 -9.25
C LYS A 67 9.78 15.05 -10.33
N ALA A 68 9.67 13.73 -10.37
CA ALA A 68 8.87 13.07 -11.39
C ALA A 68 7.40 13.49 -11.32
N LYS A 69 6.81 13.77 -12.47
CA LYS A 69 5.38 14.05 -12.62
C LYS A 69 4.58 12.83 -13.02
N GLN A 70 5.25 11.82 -13.51
CA GLN A 70 4.72 10.50 -13.81
C GLN A 70 5.82 9.46 -13.60
N LEU A 71 5.44 8.25 -13.32
CA LEU A 71 6.35 7.10 -13.20
C LEU A 71 5.92 6.03 -14.19
N GLU A 72 6.88 5.62 -15.02
CA GLU A 72 6.74 4.48 -15.91
C GLU A 72 7.39 3.27 -15.24
N LEU A 73 6.57 2.30 -14.83
CA LEU A 73 7.00 1.14 -14.08
C LEU A 73 6.68 -0.14 -14.84
N GLN A 74 7.57 -1.12 -14.74
CA GLN A 74 7.26 -2.50 -15.03
C GLN A 74 6.95 -3.20 -13.71
N ILE A 75 5.77 -3.79 -13.61
CA ILE A 75 5.35 -4.54 -12.42
C ILE A 75 5.15 -5.99 -12.81
N THR A 76 5.87 -6.88 -12.14
CA THR A 76 5.74 -8.33 -12.29
C THR A 76 5.15 -8.91 -11.04
N THR A 77 4.03 -9.61 -11.16
CA THR A 77 3.40 -10.34 -10.05
C THR A 77 3.57 -11.83 -10.25
N MET A 78 4.09 -12.50 -9.25
CA MET A 78 4.18 -13.96 -9.17
C MET A 78 3.24 -14.47 -8.08
N THR A 79 2.34 -15.37 -8.45
CA THR A 79 1.34 -15.93 -7.54
C THR A 79 1.87 -17.19 -6.84
N PRO A 80 1.26 -17.61 -5.71
CA PRO A 80 1.67 -18.83 -4.99
C PRO A 80 1.61 -20.10 -5.83
N ASP A 81 0.77 -20.16 -6.87
CA ASP A 81 0.67 -21.25 -7.84
C ASP A 81 1.60 -21.11 -9.04
N SER A 82 2.63 -20.24 -8.90
CA SER A 82 3.71 -20.04 -9.89
C SER A 82 3.29 -19.39 -11.21
N LEU A 83 2.13 -18.77 -11.28
CA LEU A 83 1.78 -17.92 -12.42
C LEU A 83 2.54 -16.60 -12.34
N ARG A 84 2.94 -16.09 -13.51
CA ARG A 84 3.68 -14.83 -13.64
C ARG A 84 2.96 -13.88 -14.58
N TYR A 85 2.71 -12.67 -14.11
CA TYR A 85 2.09 -11.59 -14.88
C TYR A 85 3.02 -10.38 -14.88
N THR A 86 3.35 -9.87 -16.04
CA THR A 86 4.18 -8.67 -16.21
C THR A 86 3.41 -7.64 -17.00
N GLU A 87 3.39 -6.42 -16.50
CA GLU A 87 2.76 -5.29 -17.17
C GLU A 87 3.59 -4.02 -17.04
N GLN A 88 3.41 -3.10 -17.99
CA GLN A 88 3.96 -1.76 -17.95
C GLN A 88 2.83 -0.79 -17.61
N VAL A 89 3.08 0.08 -16.64
CA VAL A 89 2.09 1.05 -16.17
C VAL A 89 2.73 2.44 -16.10
N THR A 90 1.93 3.45 -16.42
CA THR A 90 2.30 4.85 -16.22
C THR A 90 1.40 5.43 -15.14
N LEU A 91 1.98 5.79 -14.02
CA LEU A 91 1.27 6.33 -12.87
C LEU A 91 1.51 7.85 -12.78
N PRO A 92 0.45 8.67 -12.79
CA PRO A 92 0.59 10.10 -12.57
C PRO A 92 1.00 10.38 -11.13
N VAL A 93 1.95 11.29 -10.93
CA VAL A 93 2.42 11.69 -9.61
C VAL A 93 1.83 13.05 -9.27
N SER A 94 1.03 13.08 -8.21
CA SER A 94 0.49 14.32 -7.66
C SER A 94 0.51 14.22 -6.12
N PHE A 95 1.28 15.07 -5.48
CA PHE A 95 1.37 15.15 -4.03
C PHE A 95 1.78 16.55 -3.59
N SER A 96 1.59 16.83 -2.31
CA SER A 96 2.08 18.04 -1.66
C SER A 96 2.94 17.66 -0.46
N TRP A 97 3.96 18.46 -0.17
CA TRP A 97 4.75 18.29 1.03
C TRP A 97 3.92 18.65 2.26
N GLU A 98 3.96 17.82 3.31
CA GLU A 98 3.24 18.04 4.56
C GLU A 98 3.61 19.37 5.23
N SER A 99 4.90 19.75 5.10
CA SER A 99 5.38 21.06 5.57
C SER A 99 6.51 21.56 4.69
N PRO A 100 6.80 22.89 4.69
CA PRO A 100 7.96 23.45 3.98
C PRO A 100 9.30 22.88 4.44
N THR A 101 9.39 22.43 5.68
CA THR A 101 10.61 21.88 6.30
C THR A 101 10.72 20.36 6.24
N ALA A 102 9.68 19.66 5.76
CA ALA A 102 9.73 18.21 5.57
C ALA A 102 10.86 17.84 4.60
N VAL A 103 11.70 16.90 4.99
CA VAL A 103 12.86 16.43 4.19
C VAL A 103 12.44 15.27 3.29
N THR A 104 11.56 14.41 3.81
CA THR A 104 11.00 13.24 3.14
C THR A 104 9.48 13.24 3.25
N THR A 105 8.80 12.48 2.40
CA THR A 105 7.35 12.23 2.48
C THR A 105 7.03 10.90 1.80
N ASP A 106 5.93 10.29 2.22
CA ASP A 106 5.36 9.14 1.53
C ASP A 106 4.36 9.61 0.49
N ILE A 107 4.41 9.01 -0.68
CA ILE A 107 3.43 9.21 -1.74
C ILE A 107 2.81 7.89 -2.10
N GLU A 108 1.50 7.91 -2.32
CA GLU A 108 0.73 6.74 -2.69
C GLU A 108 0.06 6.96 -4.04
N LEU A 109 0.35 6.07 -4.98
CA LEU A 109 -0.11 6.13 -6.36
C LEU A 109 -1.05 4.95 -6.62
N PRO A 110 -2.36 5.19 -6.86
CA PRO A 110 -3.30 4.12 -7.17
C PRO A 110 -2.83 3.31 -8.37
N TYR A 111 -2.80 1.97 -8.23
CA TYR A 111 -2.31 1.06 -9.26
C TYR A 111 -3.42 0.15 -9.78
N ARG A 112 -4.06 -0.60 -8.91
CA ARG A 112 -5.15 -1.52 -9.26
C ARG A 112 -6.24 -1.44 -8.21
N GLN A 113 -7.49 -1.53 -8.64
CA GLN A 113 -8.63 -1.59 -7.74
C GLN A 113 -9.34 -2.93 -7.86
N ASP A 114 -9.92 -3.36 -6.74
CA ASP A 114 -10.78 -4.54 -6.67
C ASP A 114 -10.10 -5.84 -7.12
N VAL A 115 -8.83 -6.01 -6.74
CA VAL A 115 -8.02 -7.17 -7.10
C VAL A 115 -8.35 -8.35 -6.19
N ALA A 116 -8.69 -9.48 -6.78
CA ALA A 116 -8.92 -10.72 -6.06
C ALA A 116 -7.64 -11.56 -5.99
N LEU A 117 -7.10 -11.73 -4.78
CA LEU A 117 -5.99 -12.65 -4.53
C LEU A 117 -6.55 -14.05 -4.23
N ARG A 118 -6.74 -14.86 -5.27
CA ARG A 118 -7.46 -16.14 -5.21
C ARG A 118 -6.70 -17.28 -4.54
N CYS A 119 -5.38 -17.17 -4.40
CA CYS A 119 -4.52 -18.18 -3.78
C CYS A 119 -4.09 -17.73 -2.38
N LYS A 120 -4.09 -18.66 -1.42
CA LYS A 120 -3.39 -18.45 -0.15
C LYS A 120 -1.90 -18.69 -0.36
N GLY A 121 -1.07 -17.92 0.30
CA GLY A 121 0.37 -18.06 0.24
C GLY A 121 1.09 -16.78 -0.16
N GLU A 122 2.35 -16.92 -0.53
CA GLU A 122 3.22 -15.80 -0.83
C GLU A 122 3.04 -15.32 -2.28
N TYR A 123 2.67 -14.06 -2.43
CA TYR A 123 2.74 -13.31 -3.68
C TYR A 123 4.05 -12.52 -3.70
N LYS A 124 4.80 -12.63 -4.79
CA LYS A 124 5.99 -11.80 -5.02
C LYS A 124 5.66 -10.75 -6.08
N MET A 125 5.98 -9.50 -5.77
CA MET A 125 5.84 -8.42 -6.72
C MET A 125 7.20 -7.76 -6.93
N VAL A 126 7.56 -7.60 -8.19
CA VAL A 126 8.80 -6.93 -8.60
C VAL A 126 8.41 -5.63 -9.28
N ILE A 127 8.92 -4.52 -8.78
CA ILE A 127 8.70 -3.19 -9.35
C ILE A 127 10.02 -2.68 -9.91
N ALA A 128 10.05 -2.36 -11.19
CA ALA A 128 11.21 -1.79 -11.86
C ALA A 128 10.82 -0.50 -12.58
N PRO A 129 11.50 0.62 -12.37
CA PRO A 129 11.29 1.82 -13.16
C PRO A 129 11.83 1.62 -14.57
N GLN A 130 11.14 2.16 -15.58
CA GLN A 130 11.59 2.12 -16.98
C GLN A 130 12.74 3.09 -17.25
N GLN A 131 12.86 4.10 -16.41
CA GLN A 131 13.93 5.09 -16.45
C GLN A 131 14.40 5.33 -15.01
N SER A 132 15.67 5.66 -14.87
CA SER A 132 16.25 6.04 -13.58
C SER A 132 15.47 7.17 -12.91
N VAL A 133 15.20 7.01 -11.62
CA VAL A 133 14.46 7.97 -10.81
C VAL A 133 15.30 8.40 -9.61
N VAL A 134 15.52 9.69 -9.46
CA VAL A 134 16.28 10.27 -8.37
C VAL A 134 15.37 10.67 -7.22
N GLY A 135 15.83 10.46 -5.99
CA GLY A 135 15.15 10.93 -4.80
C GLY A 135 14.09 9.98 -4.25
N VAL A 136 14.04 8.74 -4.72
CA VAL A 136 13.27 7.65 -4.11
C VAL A 136 14.19 6.91 -3.15
N GLU A 137 13.78 6.77 -1.89
CA GLU A 137 14.53 6.09 -0.83
C GLU A 137 14.03 4.65 -0.62
N ALA A 138 12.72 4.45 -0.79
CA ALA A 138 12.10 3.13 -0.77
C ALA A 138 10.90 3.07 -1.71
N ALA A 139 10.64 1.90 -2.27
CA ALA A 139 9.51 1.61 -3.14
C ALA A 139 8.74 0.39 -2.65
N GLY A 140 7.42 0.42 -2.76
CA GLY A 140 6.59 -0.65 -2.24
C GLY A 140 5.18 -0.70 -2.81
N ILE A 141 4.41 -1.63 -2.27
CA ILE A 141 2.97 -1.80 -2.56
C ILE A 141 2.20 -1.77 -1.25
N ASN A 142 1.12 -1.01 -1.26
CA ASN A 142 0.09 -1.05 -0.25
C ASN A 142 -1.03 -1.98 -0.70
N PHE A 143 -1.34 -2.97 0.13
CA PHE A 143 -2.49 -3.87 -0.01
C PHE A 143 -3.59 -3.41 0.93
N GLN A 144 -4.52 -2.65 0.41
CA GLN A 144 -5.67 -2.17 1.17
C GLN A 144 -6.85 -3.13 0.98
N MET A 145 -7.23 -3.81 2.07
CA MET A 145 -8.34 -4.76 2.05
C MET A 145 -9.67 -4.04 1.87
N LYS A 146 -10.48 -4.51 0.92
CA LYS A 146 -11.89 -4.13 0.75
C LYS A 146 -12.80 -5.07 1.51
N ARG A 147 -13.71 -4.52 2.28
CA ARG A 147 -14.77 -5.25 2.99
C ARG A 147 -16.12 -5.01 2.33
#